data_ea6194bb5ff5a2d093aebec39ec81800
#
_entry.id   ea6194bb5ff5a2d093aebec39ec81800
#
_cell.length_a   1.000
_cell.length_b   1.000
_cell.length_c   1.000
_cell.angle_alpha   90.00
_cell.angle_beta   90.00
_cell.angle_gamma   90.00
#
_symmetry.space_group_name_H-M   'P 1'
#
loop_
_entity.id
_entity.type
_entity.pdbx_description
1 polymer ?
#
loop_
_entity_poly.entity_id
_entity_poly.type
_entity_poly.pdbx_seq_one_letter_code
_entity_poly.pdbx_strand_id
1 'polypeptide(L)'
;MASSAVTDAKSACNETNWRETAYIDTLAAAHAEVGDFNSAVQFEQQAIKGAREDAWGIKDPARRRAAYERQLALYQRRLAAYERHQPWRSNLH
;
A
#
# COMPACT_ATOMS: atom_id res chain seq x y z
N MET A 1 -3.88 -14.55 -13.50
CA MET A 1 -2.46 -14.85 -13.28
C MET A 1 -1.83 -13.78 -12.42
N ALA A 2 -1.01 -14.20 -11.47
CA ALA A 2 -0.42 -13.26 -10.51
C ALA A 2 0.49 -12.22 -11.19
N SER A 3 1.22 -12.61 -12.24
CA SER A 3 2.07 -11.68 -12.99
C SER A 3 1.27 -10.61 -13.71
N SER A 4 0.03 -10.93 -14.15
CA SER A 4 -0.86 -9.95 -14.76
C SER A 4 -1.30 -8.90 -13.73
N ALA A 5 -1.54 -9.32 -12.48
CA ALA A 5 -1.92 -8.40 -11.43
C ALA A 5 -0.82 -7.36 -11.15
N VAL A 6 0.45 -7.79 -11.16
CA VAL A 6 1.57 -6.87 -11.01
C VAL A 6 1.62 -5.87 -12.17
N THR A 7 1.48 -6.35 -13.40
CA THR A 7 1.49 -5.51 -14.59
C THR A 7 0.36 -4.49 -14.55
N ASP A 8 -0.85 -4.95 -14.23
CA ASP A 8 -2.03 -4.07 -14.18
C ASP A 8 -1.89 -3.02 -13.08
N ALA A 9 -1.43 -3.42 -11.90
CA ALA A 9 -1.25 -2.50 -10.78
C ALA A 9 -0.18 -1.45 -11.09
N LYS A 10 0.91 -1.87 -11.74
CA LYS A 10 1.98 -0.95 -12.14
C LYS A 10 1.47 0.05 -13.17
N SER A 11 0.66 -0.43 -14.12
CA SER A 11 0.05 0.42 -15.14
C SER A 11 -0.84 1.48 -14.50
N ALA A 12 -1.65 1.09 -13.51
CA ALA A 12 -2.49 2.03 -12.77
C ALA A 12 -1.66 3.08 -12.04
N CYS A 13 -0.55 2.69 -11.44
CA CYS A 13 0.35 3.64 -10.80
C CYS A 13 0.92 4.63 -11.82
N ASN A 14 1.34 4.14 -12.98
CA ASN A 14 1.89 5.00 -14.03
C ASN A 14 0.84 5.99 -14.55
N GLU A 15 -0.39 5.56 -14.71
CA GLU A 15 -1.47 6.43 -15.20
C GLU A 15 -1.75 7.59 -14.26
N THR A 16 -1.53 7.41 -12.96
CA THR A 16 -1.76 8.45 -11.97
C THR A 16 -0.47 9.16 -11.56
N ASN A 17 0.63 8.91 -12.25
CA ASN A 17 1.95 9.43 -11.91
C ASN A 17 2.34 9.09 -10.46
N TRP A 18 1.92 7.91 -10.00
CA TRP A 18 2.23 7.39 -8.66
C TRP A 18 1.67 8.26 -7.52
N ARG A 19 0.64 9.07 -7.84
CA ARG A 19 0.01 9.94 -6.83
C ARG A 19 -1.09 9.25 -6.04
N GLU A 20 -1.61 8.16 -6.57
CA GLU A 20 -2.71 7.44 -5.91
C GLU A 20 -2.14 6.39 -4.97
N THR A 21 -2.13 6.70 -3.68
CA THR A 21 -1.55 5.84 -2.64
C THR A 21 -2.19 4.45 -2.63
N ALA A 22 -3.51 4.38 -2.87
CA ALA A 22 -4.21 3.10 -2.90
C ALA A 22 -3.69 2.18 -4.01
N TYR A 23 -3.27 2.73 -5.15
CA TYR A 23 -2.71 1.94 -6.24
C TYR A 23 -1.32 1.41 -5.89
N ILE A 24 -0.54 2.18 -5.15
CA ILE A 24 0.79 1.76 -4.69
C ILE A 24 0.65 0.59 -3.71
N ASP A 25 -0.30 0.69 -2.80
CA ASP A 25 -0.62 -0.39 -1.86
C ASP A 25 -1.07 -1.66 -2.62
N THR A 26 -1.89 -1.50 -3.66
CA THR A 26 -2.33 -2.61 -4.51
C THR A 26 -1.15 -3.25 -5.22
N LEU A 27 -0.21 -2.45 -5.71
CA LEU A 27 0.99 -2.96 -6.37
C LEU A 27 1.85 -3.77 -5.39
N ALA A 28 1.99 -3.29 -4.16
CA ALA A 28 2.71 -4.02 -3.13
C ALA A 28 2.07 -5.40 -2.90
N ALA A 29 0.74 -5.44 -2.80
CA ALA A 29 0.01 -6.69 -2.60
C ALA A 29 0.21 -7.65 -3.78
N ALA A 30 0.22 -7.12 -5.00
CA ALA A 30 0.43 -7.95 -6.19
C ALA A 30 1.83 -8.58 -6.19
N HIS A 31 2.85 -7.82 -5.81
CA HIS A 31 4.21 -8.36 -5.70
C HIS A 31 4.28 -9.45 -4.62
N ALA A 32 3.60 -9.24 -3.50
CA ALA A 32 3.58 -10.24 -2.43
C ALA A 32 2.94 -11.55 -2.90
N GLU A 33 1.89 -11.46 -3.72
CA GLU A 33 1.21 -12.65 -4.25
C GLU A 33 2.10 -13.49 -5.15
N VAL A 34 3.06 -12.87 -5.85
CA VAL A 34 4.01 -13.62 -6.69
C VAL A 34 5.29 -13.97 -5.92
N GLY A 35 5.34 -13.71 -4.63
CA GLY A 35 6.49 -14.04 -3.80
C GLY A 35 7.63 -13.03 -3.83
N ASP A 36 7.43 -11.89 -4.47
CA ASP A 36 8.44 -10.82 -4.53
C ASP A 36 8.26 -9.90 -3.32
N PHE A 37 8.67 -10.38 -2.16
CA PHE A 37 8.48 -9.65 -0.91
C PHE A 37 9.39 -8.44 -0.78
N ASN A 38 10.55 -8.44 -1.41
CA ASN A 38 11.42 -7.27 -1.40
C ASN A 38 10.72 -6.06 -2.06
N SER A 39 10.13 -6.27 -3.22
CA SER A 39 9.37 -5.21 -3.88
C SER A 39 8.12 -4.85 -3.10
N ALA A 40 7.43 -5.85 -2.54
CA ALA A 40 6.22 -5.61 -1.74
C ALA A 40 6.53 -4.70 -0.56
N VAL A 41 7.63 -4.94 0.15
CA VAL A 41 8.05 -4.10 1.28
C VAL A 41 8.33 -2.68 0.81
N GLN A 42 9.06 -2.51 -0.28
CA GLN A 42 9.42 -1.19 -0.80
C GLN A 42 8.18 -0.39 -1.18
N PHE A 43 7.25 -0.99 -1.89
CA PHE A 43 6.04 -0.30 -2.31
C PHE A 43 5.11 -0.03 -1.13
N GLU A 44 5.04 -0.93 -0.16
CA GLU A 44 4.22 -0.67 1.03
C GLU A 44 4.78 0.48 1.86
N GLN A 45 6.11 0.60 1.97
CA GLN A 45 6.75 1.74 2.61
C GLN A 45 6.43 3.03 1.87
N GLN A 46 6.41 2.98 0.54
CA GLN A 46 6.04 4.13 -0.28
C GLN A 46 4.56 4.50 -0.06
N ALA A 47 3.68 3.52 0.10
CA ALA A 47 2.27 3.77 0.40
C ALA A 47 2.11 4.46 1.75
N ILE A 48 2.90 4.06 2.75
CA ILE A 48 2.87 4.69 4.08
C ILE A 48 3.27 6.16 3.96
N LYS A 49 4.32 6.45 3.19
CA LYS A 49 4.73 7.83 2.94
C LYS A 49 3.62 8.61 2.23
N GLY A 50 2.98 8.00 1.24
CA GLY A 50 1.87 8.61 0.52
C GLY A 50 0.67 8.90 1.43
N ALA A 51 0.38 8.02 2.36
CA ALA A 51 -0.71 8.23 3.32
C ALA A 51 -0.46 9.48 4.17
N ARG A 52 0.79 9.71 4.56
CA ARG A 52 1.17 10.92 5.30
C ARG A 52 0.93 12.17 4.46
N GLU A 53 1.38 12.14 3.21
CA GLU A 53 1.22 13.28 2.30
C GLU A 53 -0.26 13.53 2.00
N ASP A 54 -1.05 12.47 1.80
CA ASP A 54 -2.48 12.60 1.55
C ASP A 54 -3.19 13.25 2.75
N ALA A 55 -2.79 12.88 3.96
CA ALA A 55 -3.39 13.43 5.18
C ALA A 55 -3.17 14.95 5.29
N TRP A 56 -2.02 15.44 4.84
CA TRP A 56 -1.74 16.88 4.88
C TRP A 56 -2.72 17.71 4.04
N GLY A 57 -3.44 17.09 3.09
CA GLY A 57 -4.47 17.77 2.32
C GLY A 57 -5.76 18.00 3.10
N ILE A 58 -5.93 17.38 4.26
CA ILE A 58 -7.13 17.52 5.10
C ILE A 58 -6.92 18.70 6.04
N LYS A 59 -7.80 19.69 5.96
CA LYS A 59 -7.64 20.94 6.71
C LYS A 59 -7.95 20.79 8.21
N ASP A 60 -8.95 19.99 8.54
CA ASP A 60 -9.35 19.79 9.94
C ASP A 60 -8.33 18.88 10.64
N PRO A 61 -7.62 19.37 11.68
CA PRO A 61 -6.59 18.57 12.36
C PRO A 61 -7.10 17.26 12.94
N ALA A 62 -8.31 17.23 13.49
CA ALA A 62 -8.87 16.02 14.06
C ALA A 62 -9.15 14.98 12.98
N ARG A 63 -9.73 15.40 11.86
CA ARG A 63 -9.98 14.51 10.72
C ARG A 63 -8.71 14.05 10.09
N ARG A 64 -7.72 14.93 9.98
CA ARG A 64 -6.40 14.60 9.43
C ARG A 64 -5.76 13.47 10.22
N ARG A 65 -5.75 13.62 11.55
CA ARG A 65 -5.16 12.59 12.42
C ARG A 65 -5.90 11.27 12.28
N ALA A 66 -7.23 11.30 12.33
CA ALA A 66 -8.03 10.08 12.25
C ALA A 66 -7.82 9.35 10.92
N ALA A 67 -7.81 10.09 9.81
CA ALA A 67 -7.60 9.50 8.48
C ALA A 67 -6.21 8.90 8.38
N TYR A 68 -5.19 9.61 8.83
CA TYR A 68 -3.81 9.14 8.76
C TYR A 68 -3.60 7.90 9.62
N GLU A 69 -4.09 7.92 10.86
CA GLU A 69 -3.91 6.79 11.78
C GLU A 69 -4.58 5.53 11.25
N ARG A 70 -5.75 5.65 10.63
CA ARG A 70 -6.48 4.53 10.06
C ARG A 70 -5.71 3.90 8.90
N GLN A 71 -5.24 4.73 7.98
CA GLN A 71 -4.46 4.26 6.83
C GLN A 71 -3.12 3.69 7.27
N LEU A 72 -2.46 4.38 8.19
CA LEU A 72 -1.17 3.94 8.70
C LEU A 72 -1.27 2.56 9.35
N ALA A 73 -2.28 2.35 10.19
CA ALA A 73 -2.48 1.06 10.85
C ALA A 73 -2.63 -0.07 9.84
N LEU A 74 -3.43 0.15 8.79
CA LEU A 74 -3.65 -0.84 7.75
C LEU A 74 -2.36 -1.17 7.00
N TYR A 75 -1.66 -0.13 6.55
CA TYR A 75 -0.46 -0.30 5.74
C TYR A 75 0.67 -0.92 6.58
N GLN A 76 0.77 -0.58 7.86
CA GLN A 76 1.78 -1.16 8.74
C GLN A 76 1.54 -2.65 8.97
N ARG A 77 0.28 -3.08 9.06
CA ARG A 77 -0.05 -4.50 9.17
C ARG A 77 0.36 -5.27 7.91
N ARG A 78 0.11 -4.69 6.75
CA ARG A 78 0.50 -5.28 5.48
C ARG A 78 2.01 -5.35 5.36
N LEU A 79 2.69 -4.26 5.70
CA LEU A 79 4.15 -4.22 5.69
C LEU A 79 4.73 -5.31 6.58
N ALA A 80 4.21 -5.48 7.79
CA ALA A 80 4.69 -6.50 8.71
C ALA A 80 4.53 -7.91 8.11
N ALA A 81 3.41 -8.18 7.41
CA ALA A 81 3.21 -9.45 6.75
C ALA A 81 4.26 -9.68 5.66
N TYR A 82 4.52 -8.66 4.84
CA TYR A 82 5.48 -8.77 3.75
C TYR A 82 6.91 -8.97 4.27
N GLU A 83 7.25 -8.32 5.40
CA GLU A 83 8.55 -8.51 6.03
C GLU A 83 8.74 -9.93 6.56
N ARG A 84 7.65 -10.63 6.81
CA ARG A 84 7.67 -12.06 7.21
C ARG A 84 7.53 -12.98 5.99
N HIS A 85 7.59 -12.43 4.80
CA HIS A 85 7.42 -13.18 3.54
C HIS A 85 6.04 -13.85 3.47
N GLN A 86 5.00 -13.11 3.89
CA GLN A 86 3.62 -13.58 3.85
C GLN A 86 2.77 -12.58 3.08
N PRO A 87 1.92 -13.04 2.15
CA PRO A 87 0.97 -12.13 1.52
C PRO A 87 -0.08 -11.70 2.54
N TRP A 88 -0.61 -10.49 2.34
CA TRP A 88 -1.67 -10.00 3.22
C TRP A 88 -2.98 -10.73 2.92
N ARG A 89 -3.66 -11.12 3.99
CA ARG A 89 -4.99 -11.74 3.89
C ARG A 89 -5.90 -11.04 4.88
N SER A 90 -6.88 -10.29 4.37
CA SER A 90 -7.77 -9.51 5.21
C SER A 90 -8.74 -10.36 6.02
N ASN A 91 -8.93 -11.60 5.62
CA ASN A 91 -9.84 -12.52 6.29
C ASN A 91 -9.14 -13.58 7.13
N LEU A 92 -7.92 -13.32 7.51
CA LEU A 92 -7.17 -14.22 8.39
C LEU A 92 -7.78 -14.27 9.79
N HIS A 93 -7.82 -15.44 10.33
CA HIS A 93 -8.35 -15.66 11.67
C HIS A 93 -7.28 -16.18 12.61
#